data_2ad18f722a7c424d2739683632b8b651
#
_entry.id   2ad18f722a7c424d2739683632b8b651
#
_cell.length_a   1.000
_cell.length_b   1.000
_cell.length_c   1.000
_cell.angle_alpha   90.00
_cell.angle_beta   90.00
_cell.angle_gamma   90.00
#
_symmetry.space_group_name_H-M   'P 1'
#
loop_
_entity.id
_entity.type
_entity.pdbx_description
1 polymer ?
#
loop_
_entity_poly.entity_id
_entity_poly.type
_entity_poly.pdbx_seq_one_letter_code
_entity_poly.pdbx_strand_id
1 'polypeptide(L)'
;MADKLYIQPLTLVSSPQAVGGDAIRLAGGMAYAREFAVTVTREGDVVQRELATAETIERALEHLPDELGAEAEAQWAGLRAAHPSLQLGGRTVRLDQPQIMGILNVTPDSFSDGGKFLDDPEEARTHAAAMHEAGAAIIDIGGESTRPGAAAVWEGDEIARVVPAIEHCVAMGAAVSVDTR
;
A
#
# COMPACT_ATOMS: atom_id res chain seq x y z
N MET A 1 15.55 -2.06 -27.96
CA MET A 1 15.11 -1.69 -26.60
C MET A 1 15.83 -2.60 -25.62
N ALA A 2 16.09 -2.13 -24.39
CA ALA A 2 16.75 -2.95 -23.37
C ALA A 2 15.78 -3.97 -22.78
N ASP A 3 16.31 -5.13 -22.40
CA ASP A 3 15.58 -6.12 -21.62
C ASP A 3 15.21 -5.55 -20.27
N LYS A 4 14.08 -6.01 -19.69
CA LYS A 4 13.63 -5.62 -18.35
C LYS A 4 13.50 -6.85 -17.47
N LEU A 5 13.94 -6.73 -16.24
CA LEU A 5 13.86 -7.78 -15.22
C LEU A 5 12.70 -7.51 -14.27
N TYR A 6 12.07 -8.59 -13.80
CA TYR A 6 11.07 -8.57 -12.74
C TYR A 6 11.33 -9.74 -11.79
N ILE A 7 11.48 -9.44 -10.49
CA ILE A 7 11.56 -10.43 -9.43
C ILE A 7 10.26 -10.36 -8.64
N GLN A 8 9.45 -11.40 -8.73
CA GLN A 8 8.13 -11.45 -8.11
C GLN A 8 8.09 -12.52 -7.04
N PRO A 9 7.82 -12.18 -5.76
CA PRO A 9 7.51 -13.18 -4.74
C PRO A 9 6.18 -13.86 -5.05
N LEU A 10 6.11 -15.17 -4.88
CA LEU A 10 4.95 -16.00 -5.22
C LEU A 10 4.28 -16.57 -3.97
N THR A 11 4.82 -17.63 -3.41
CA THR A 11 4.22 -18.34 -2.26
C THR A 11 4.43 -17.53 -0.98
N LEU A 12 3.44 -16.69 -0.65
CA LEU A 12 3.47 -15.86 0.54
C LEU A 12 2.99 -16.64 1.76
N VAL A 13 3.74 -16.52 2.85
CA VAL A 13 3.38 -17.06 4.16
C VAL A 13 3.40 -15.94 5.20
N SER A 14 2.43 -15.97 6.11
CA SER A 14 2.37 -15.05 7.23
C SER A 14 3.06 -15.66 8.43
N SER A 15 3.78 -14.81 9.22
CA SER A 15 4.37 -15.14 10.51
C SER A 15 5.69 -15.92 10.50
N PRO A 16 6.48 -15.81 11.58
CA PRO A 16 7.86 -16.26 11.72
C PRO A 16 8.06 -17.79 11.76
N GLN A 17 7.22 -18.54 11.10
CA GLN A 17 7.35 -20.00 10.99
C GLN A 17 8.35 -20.44 9.92
N ALA A 18 8.98 -19.50 9.25
CA ALA A 18 10.14 -19.73 8.41
C ALA A 18 11.37 -20.03 9.30
N VAL A 19 11.34 -21.16 9.95
CA VAL A 19 12.49 -21.68 10.69
C VAL A 19 13.41 -22.37 9.70
N GLY A 20 14.64 -21.89 9.56
CA GLY A 20 15.67 -22.60 8.81
C GLY A 20 15.98 -22.06 7.41
N GLY A 21 15.55 -20.87 7.05
CA GLY A 21 15.98 -20.25 5.78
C GLY A 21 15.16 -20.65 4.56
N ASP A 22 14.04 -21.34 4.74
CA ASP A 22 13.14 -21.75 3.67
C ASP A 22 12.21 -20.62 3.16
N ALA A 23 12.31 -19.41 3.74
CA ALA A 23 11.56 -18.24 3.32
C ALA A 23 12.33 -16.94 3.55
N ILE A 24 12.12 -15.97 2.68
CA ILE A 24 12.72 -14.64 2.72
C ILE A 24 11.69 -13.65 3.26
N ARG A 25 12.09 -12.85 4.25
CA ARG A 25 11.28 -11.77 4.78
C ARG A 25 11.18 -10.63 3.77
N LEU A 26 9.96 -10.16 3.50
CA LEU A 26 9.70 -9.10 2.54
C LEU A 26 9.51 -7.75 3.23
N ALA A 27 10.16 -6.72 2.68
CA ALA A 27 10.00 -5.31 3.06
C ALA A 27 10.15 -5.02 4.57
N GLY A 28 10.85 -5.88 5.30
CA GLY A 28 10.94 -5.80 6.76
C GLY A 28 9.62 -6.04 7.50
N GLY A 29 8.55 -6.40 6.77
CA GLY A 29 7.21 -6.62 7.28
C GLY A 29 7.00 -8.00 7.90
N MET A 30 5.74 -8.42 7.98
CA MET A 30 5.33 -9.73 8.52
C MET A 30 5.03 -10.75 7.41
N ALA A 31 5.30 -10.41 6.15
CA ALA A 31 5.16 -11.30 5.02
C ALA A 31 6.50 -11.94 4.68
N TYR A 32 6.45 -13.22 4.30
CA TYR A 32 7.61 -14.00 3.87
C TYR A 32 7.26 -14.70 2.55
N ALA A 33 8.24 -14.87 1.66
CA ALA A 33 8.08 -15.62 0.43
C ALA A 33 9.00 -16.83 0.40
N ARG A 34 8.48 -17.98 -0.07
CA ARG A 34 9.25 -19.22 -0.26
C ARG A 34 9.72 -19.38 -1.69
N GLU A 35 8.96 -18.83 -2.62
CA GLU A 35 9.21 -18.96 -4.05
C GLU A 35 9.17 -17.61 -4.75
N PHE A 36 9.93 -17.51 -5.80
CA PHE A 36 10.05 -16.30 -6.61
C PHE A 36 10.00 -16.65 -8.09
N ALA A 37 9.39 -15.80 -8.89
CA ALA A 37 9.55 -15.82 -10.33
C ALA A 37 10.56 -14.73 -10.74
N VAL A 38 11.59 -15.14 -11.46
CA VAL A 38 12.55 -14.25 -12.13
C VAL A 38 12.15 -14.20 -13.61
N THR A 39 11.67 -13.07 -14.07
CA THR A 39 11.14 -12.91 -15.44
C THR A 39 11.90 -11.83 -16.17
N VAL A 40 12.38 -12.14 -17.36
CA VAL A 40 12.98 -11.17 -18.29
C VAL A 40 12.01 -10.96 -19.45
N THR A 41 11.76 -9.68 -19.77
CA THR A 41 10.92 -9.30 -20.90
C THR A 41 11.71 -8.48 -21.93
N ARG A 42 11.36 -8.63 -23.20
CA ARG A 42 11.86 -7.83 -24.31
C ARG A 42 10.68 -7.33 -25.14
N GLU A 43 10.58 -6.01 -25.32
CA GLU A 43 9.46 -5.37 -26.02
C GLU A 43 8.05 -5.71 -25.49
N GLY A 44 7.98 -6.13 -24.22
CA GLY A 44 6.74 -6.54 -23.57
C GLY A 44 6.50 -8.05 -23.54
N ASP A 45 7.22 -8.82 -24.35
CA ASP A 45 7.13 -10.28 -24.39
C ASP A 45 8.07 -10.93 -23.37
N VAL A 46 7.61 -12.01 -22.74
CA VAL A 46 8.43 -12.81 -21.83
C VAL A 46 9.43 -13.63 -22.66
N VAL A 47 10.72 -13.36 -22.48
CA VAL A 47 11.81 -14.09 -23.16
C VAL A 47 12.47 -15.14 -22.25
N GLN A 48 12.39 -14.95 -20.92
CA GLN A 48 12.87 -15.91 -19.95
C GLN A 48 11.98 -15.84 -18.68
N ARG A 49 11.69 -17.00 -18.10
CA ARG A 49 11.07 -17.09 -16.78
C ARG A 49 11.62 -18.31 -16.05
N GLU A 50 12.13 -18.06 -14.85
CA GLU A 50 12.65 -19.08 -13.95
C GLU A 50 11.91 -19.02 -12.61
N LEU A 51 11.61 -20.16 -12.02
CA LEU A 51 11.10 -20.27 -10.65
C LEU A 51 12.24 -20.67 -9.74
N ALA A 52 12.42 -19.90 -8.66
CA ALA A 52 13.44 -20.13 -7.68
C ALA A 52 12.84 -20.20 -6.27
N THR A 53 13.43 -20.98 -5.40
CA THR A 53 13.10 -21.01 -3.97
C THR A 53 13.93 -19.98 -3.22
N ALA A 54 13.61 -19.73 -1.94
CA ALA A 54 14.42 -18.90 -1.06
C ALA A 54 15.89 -19.31 -1.00
N GLU A 55 16.20 -20.60 -1.18
CA GLU A 55 17.57 -21.16 -1.17
C GLU A 55 18.31 -20.96 -2.51
N THR A 56 17.56 -20.87 -3.62
CA THR A 56 18.15 -20.90 -4.97
C THR A 56 18.07 -19.56 -5.69
N ILE A 57 17.32 -18.59 -5.16
CA ILE A 57 17.08 -17.32 -5.83
C ILE A 57 18.39 -16.54 -6.12
N GLU A 58 19.32 -16.46 -5.19
CA GLU A 58 20.55 -15.72 -5.39
C GLU A 58 21.37 -16.32 -6.54
N ARG A 59 21.45 -17.65 -6.61
CA ARG A 59 22.08 -18.32 -7.75
C ARG A 59 21.33 -18.10 -9.07
N ALA A 60 20.00 -18.06 -9.05
CA ALA A 60 19.23 -17.76 -10.26
C ALA A 60 19.52 -16.33 -10.78
N LEU A 61 19.72 -15.37 -9.87
CA LEU A 61 20.10 -14.00 -10.24
C LEU A 61 21.54 -13.91 -10.79
N GLU A 62 22.47 -14.70 -10.27
CA GLU A 62 23.85 -14.77 -10.77
C GLU A 62 23.96 -15.31 -12.22
N HIS A 63 22.95 -16.06 -12.70
CA HIS A 63 22.90 -16.60 -14.05
C HIS A 63 22.24 -15.65 -15.07
N LEU A 64 21.81 -14.47 -14.65
CA LEU A 64 21.28 -13.45 -15.55
C LEU A 64 22.41 -12.85 -16.40
N PRO A 65 22.10 -12.32 -17.60
CA PRO A 65 23.03 -11.52 -18.37
C PRO A 65 23.61 -10.35 -17.56
N ASP A 66 24.89 -10.06 -17.77
CA ASP A 66 25.63 -9.00 -17.04
C ASP A 66 24.91 -7.64 -17.08
N GLU A 67 24.22 -7.34 -18.20
CA GLU A 67 23.47 -6.10 -18.38
C GLU A 67 22.30 -5.96 -17.41
N LEU A 68 21.78 -7.07 -16.85
CA LEU A 68 20.68 -7.09 -15.89
C LEU A 68 21.17 -7.19 -14.43
N GLY A 69 22.47 -7.39 -14.20
CA GLY A 69 23.01 -7.62 -12.86
C GLY A 69 22.71 -6.50 -11.88
N ALA A 70 22.94 -5.24 -12.26
CA ALA A 70 22.68 -4.09 -11.41
C ALA A 70 21.17 -3.94 -11.09
N GLU A 71 20.30 -4.22 -12.05
CA GLU A 71 18.84 -4.20 -11.84
C GLU A 71 18.41 -5.34 -10.93
N ALA A 72 18.98 -6.52 -11.09
CA ALA A 72 18.74 -7.68 -10.23
C ALA A 72 19.10 -7.39 -8.77
N GLU A 73 20.29 -6.86 -8.52
CA GLU A 73 20.74 -6.46 -7.19
C GLU A 73 19.80 -5.42 -6.56
N ALA A 74 19.43 -4.39 -7.32
CA ALA A 74 18.55 -3.33 -6.84
C ALA A 74 17.16 -3.85 -6.48
N GLN A 75 16.54 -4.67 -7.34
CA GLN A 75 15.22 -5.27 -7.08
C GLN A 75 15.28 -6.24 -5.90
N TRP A 76 16.31 -7.10 -5.85
CA TRP A 76 16.47 -8.08 -4.78
C TRP A 76 16.74 -7.42 -3.42
N ALA A 77 17.56 -6.38 -3.38
CA ALA A 77 17.75 -5.57 -2.18
C ALA A 77 16.47 -4.85 -1.77
N GLY A 78 15.75 -4.25 -2.73
CA GLY A 78 14.49 -3.54 -2.50
C GLY A 78 13.40 -4.44 -1.90
N LEU A 79 13.26 -5.67 -2.40
CA LEU A 79 12.30 -6.64 -1.86
C LEU A 79 12.54 -7.00 -0.39
N ARG A 80 13.80 -6.95 0.07
CA ARG A 80 14.19 -7.31 1.43
C ARG A 80 14.35 -6.12 2.37
N ALA A 81 14.56 -4.93 1.81
CA ALA A 81 14.77 -3.71 2.58
C ALA A 81 13.53 -3.35 3.41
N ALA A 82 13.73 -3.06 4.68
CA ALA A 82 12.66 -2.52 5.51
C ALA A 82 12.26 -1.13 5.02
N HIS A 83 10.97 -0.91 4.84
CA HIS A 83 10.46 0.43 4.55
C HIS A 83 10.57 1.32 5.80
N PRO A 84 11.05 2.56 5.65
CA PRO A 84 11.06 3.51 6.74
C PRO A 84 9.62 3.83 7.19
N SER A 85 9.46 4.12 8.46
CA SER A 85 8.18 4.61 8.97
C SER A 85 7.81 5.93 8.33
N LEU A 86 6.51 6.13 8.05
CA LEU A 86 6.00 7.41 7.56
C LEU A 86 5.90 8.39 8.73
N GLN A 87 6.37 9.63 8.50
CA GLN A 87 6.18 10.73 9.43
C GLN A 87 5.06 11.62 8.86
N LEU A 88 3.86 11.51 9.42
CA LEU A 88 2.67 12.21 8.97
C LEU A 88 2.22 13.21 10.06
N GLY A 89 2.63 14.45 9.90
CA GLY A 89 2.46 15.44 10.96
C GLY A 89 3.25 15.05 12.22
N GLY A 90 2.59 15.01 13.37
CA GLY A 90 3.16 14.56 14.64
C GLY A 90 3.15 13.06 14.86
N ARG A 91 2.67 12.27 13.90
CA ARG A 91 2.45 10.82 14.05
C ARG A 91 3.42 10.00 13.22
N THR A 92 3.95 8.93 13.83
CA THR A 92 4.77 7.93 13.13
C THR A 92 3.91 6.71 12.81
N VAL A 93 3.78 6.40 11.52
CA VAL A 93 3.09 5.20 11.02
C VAL A 93 4.13 4.18 10.60
N ARG A 94 4.19 3.05 11.31
CA ARG A 94 5.13 1.97 11.03
C ARG A 94 4.65 1.11 9.87
N LEU A 95 5.56 0.77 8.94
CA LEU A 95 5.26 -0.09 7.79
C LEU A 95 5.79 -1.53 7.95
N ASP A 96 6.41 -1.84 9.07
CA ASP A 96 6.93 -3.18 9.40
C ASP A 96 5.91 -4.08 10.09
N GLN A 97 4.71 -3.57 10.34
CA GLN A 97 3.59 -4.28 10.96
C GLN A 97 2.26 -3.84 10.33
N PRO A 98 1.20 -4.67 10.39
CA PRO A 98 -0.12 -4.27 9.94
C PRO A 98 -0.60 -2.99 10.62
N GLN A 99 -1.18 -2.09 9.85
CA GLN A 99 -1.79 -0.86 10.31
C GLN A 99 -3.25 -0.83 9.87
N ILE A 100 -4.11 -0.25 10.69
CA ILE A 100 -5.52 -0.05 10.34
C ILE A 100 -5.66 1.35 9.74
N MET A 101 -6.23 1.42 8.54
CA MET A 101 -6.66 2.64 7.89
C MET A 101 -8.18 2.74 8.01
N GLY A 102 -8.66 3.78 8.69
CA GLY A 102 -10.08 4.10 8.75
C GLY A 102 -10.49 4.86 7.50
N ILE A 103 -11.63 4.52 6.89
CA ILE A 103 -12.14 5.19 5.69
C ILE A 103 -13.25 6.15 6.09
N LEU A 104 -13.07 7.44 5.80
CA LEU A 104 -14.03 8.50 6.02
C LEU A 104 -14.54 9.05 4.68
N ASN A 105 -15.66 8.54 4.21
CA ASN A 105 -16.27 9.03 2.99
C ASN A 105 -17.19 10.23 3.29
N VAL A 106 -16.83 11.39 2.77
CA VAL A 106 -17.62 12.64 2.82
C VAL A 106 -18.31 12.91 1.48
N THR A 107 -18.86 11.83 0.87
CA THR A 107 -19.55 11.85 -0.44
C THR A 107 -21.06 11.79 -0.29
N PRO A 108 -21.84 12.38 -1.24
CA PRO A 108 -23.31 12.29 -1.25
C PRO A 108 -23.87 10.88 -1.28
N ASP A 109 -23.13 9.92 -1.79
CA ASP A 109 -23.55 8.54 -2.04
C ASP A 109 -22.85 7.52 -1.12
N SER A 110 -22.39 7.87 0.07
CA SER A 110 -21.70 6.96 0.98
C SER A 110 -22.64 5.84 1.48
N PHE A 111 -22.31 4.62 1.11
CA PHE A 111 -23.26 3.52 0.93
C PHE A 111 -23.42 2.51 2.04
N SER A 112 -22.45 2.39 2.92
CA SER A 112 -22.51 1.30 3.89
C SER A 112 -23.51 1.53 5.00
N ASP A 113 -23.82 2.81 5.29
CA ASP A 113 -24.67 3.18 6.44
C ASP A 113 -25.84 4.13 6.11
N GLY A 114 -26.28 4.15 4.83
CA GLY A 114 -27.49 4.87 4.45
C GLY A 114 -27.32 6.38 4.25
N GLY A 115 -26.11 6.85 3.87
CA GLY A 115 -25.92 8.26 3.46
C GLY A 115 -25.95 9.27 4.61
N LYS A 116 -25.71 8.83 5.85
CA LYS A 116 -25.90 9.66 7.04
C LYS A 116 -24.86 10.75 7.23
N PHE A 117 -23.67 10.62 6.62
CA PHE A 117 -22.52 11.50 6.95
C PHE A 117 -22.38 12.75 6.08
N LEU A 118 -23.35 13.01 5.17
CA LEU A 118 -23.22 14.06 4.19
C LEU A 118 -23.84 15.38 4.56
N ASP A 119 -24.95 15.30 5.26
CA ASP A 119 -25.71 16.48 5.60
C ASP A 119 -25.30 17.04 6.98
N ASP A 120 -24.48 16.29 7.73
CA ASP A 120 -24.02 16.69 9.05
C ASP A 120 -22.48 16.54 9.21
N PRO A 121 -21.71 17.62 9.07
CA PRO A 121 -20.28 17.63 9.34
C PRO A 121 -19.89 17.14 10.75
N GLU A 122 -20.79 17.24 11.73
CA GLU A 122 -20.54 16.78 13.09
C GLU A 122 -20.59 15.24 13.20
N GLU A 123 -21.42 14.58 12.39
CA GLU A 123 -21.38 13.11 12.31
C GLU A 123 -20.06 12.61 11.72
N ALA A 124 -19.59 13.24 10.63
CA ALA A 124 -18.28 12.91 10.04
C ALA A 124 -17.13 13.10 11.06
N ARG A 125 -17.16 14.18 11.83
CA ARG A 125 -16.19 14.46 12.89
C ARG A 125 -16.24 13.41 14.00
N THR A 126 -17.46 13.07 14.45
CA THR A 126 -17.67 12.06 15.49
C THR A 126 -17.17 10.69 15.03
N HIS A 127 -17.42 10.32 13.77
CA HIS A 127 -16.95 9.07 13.19
C HIS A 127 -15.42 9.04 13.07
N ALA A 128 -14.81 10.11 12.59
CA ALA A 128 -13.35 10.25 12.53
C ALA A 128 -12.70 10.12 13.92
N ALA A 129 -13.29 10.78 14.93
CA ALA A 129 -12.81 10.68 16.31
C ALA A 129 -12.90 9.25 16.85
N ALA A 130 -14.02 8.56 16.61
CA ALA A 130 -14.21 7.17 17.02
C ALA A 130 -13.19 6.23 16.35
N MET A 131 -12.89 6.40 15.06
CA MET A 131 -11.86 5.62 14.36
C MET A 131 -10.47 5.89 14.96
N HIS A 132 -10.15 7.15 15.22
CA HIS A 132 -8.89 7.54 15.85
C HIS A 132 -8.72 6.93 17.26
N GLU A 133 -9.74 7.03 18.09
CA GLU A 133 -9.78 6.45 19.45
C GLU A 133 -9.70 4.92 19.42
N ALA A 134 -10.34 4.28 18.42
CA ALA A 134 -10.24 2.83 18.20
C ALA A 134 -8.87 2.36 17.71
N GLY A 135 -7.95 3.29 17.43
CA GLY A 135 -6.56 2.98 17.08
C GLY A 135 -6.27 2.94 15.58
N ALA A 136 -7.10 3.54 14.72
CA ALA A 136 -6.76 3.74 13.31
C ALA A 136 -5.44 4.52 13.22
N ALA A 137 -4.49 3.98 12.47
CA ALA A 137 -3.18 4.60 12.25
C ALA A 137 -3.25 5.76 11.27
N ILE A 138 -4.13 5.63 10.28
CA ILE A 138 -4.39 6.62 9.23
C ILE A 138 -5.91 6.75 9.09
N ILE A 139 -6.40 7.95 8.78
CA ILE A 139 -7.77 8.19 8.34
C ILE A 139 -7.69 8.63 6.88
N ASP A 140 -8.30 7.83 6.00
CA ASP A 140 -8.38 8.09 4.57
C ASP A 140 -9.68 8.80 4.23
N ILE A 141 -9.58 10.01 3.67
CA ILE A 141 -10.72 10.89 3.44
C ILE A 141 -11.02 10.94 1.94
N GLY A 142 -12.23 10.50 1.57
CA GLY A 142 -12.71 10.53 0.18
C GLY A 142 -13.86 11.52 -0.02
N GLY A 143 -13.70 12.46 -0.94
CA GLY A 143 -14.72 13.46 -1.31
C GLY A 143 -15.51 13.12 -2.56
N GLU A 144 -15.11 12.09 -3.30
CA GLU A 144 -15.76 11.61 -4.52
C GLU A 144 -16.00 10.09 -4.47
N SER A 145 -17.09 9.65 -5.07
CA SER A 145 -17.40 8.21 -5.19
C SER A 145 -16.69 7.63 -6.41
N THR A 146 -15.83 6.65 -6.22
CA THR A 146 -15.13 5.91 -7.29
C THR A 146 -15.94 4.75 -7.87
N ARG A 147 -17.25 4.62 -7.52
CA ARG A 147 -18.11 3.53 -7.99
C ARG A 147 -18.41 3.64 -9.49
N PRO A 148 -18.55 2.51 -10.18
CA PRO A 148 -19.02 2.53 -11.57
C PRO A 148 -20.36 3.24 -11.69
N GLY A 149 -20.41 4.30 -12.50
CA GLY A 149 -21.64 5.09 -12.72
C GLY A 149 -21.87 6.25 -11.75
N ALA A 150 -20.98 6.48 -10.79
CA ALA A 150 -21.04 7.69 -9.97
C ALA A 150 -20.87 8.95 -10.85
N ALA A 151 -21.61 10.00 -10.56
CA ALA A 151 -21.45 11.28 -11.23
C ALA A 151 -20.10 11.89 -10.84
N ALA A 152 -19.36 12.44 -11.80
CA ALA A 152 -18.15 13.18 -11.53
C ALA A 152 -18.47 14.40 -10.65
N VAL A 153 -17.69 14.58 -9.60
CA VAL A 153 -17.81 15.72 -8.70
C VAL A 153 -16.93 16.85 -9.24
N TRP A 154 -17.42 18.08 -9.17
CA TRP A 154 -16.62 19.24 -9.48
C TRP A 154 -15.55 19.44 -8.39
N GLU A 155 -14.30 19.73 -8.78
CA GLU A 155 -13.17 19.89 -7.86
C GLU A 155 -13.45 20.82 -6.68
N GLY A 156 -14.17 21.94 -6.92
CA GLY A 156 -14.52 22.88 -5.86
C GLY A 156 -15.45 22.29 -4.79
N ASP A 157 -16.38 21.41 -5.20
CA ASP A 157 -17.28 20.73 -4.27
C ASP A 157 -16.54 19.65 -3.48
N GLU A 158 -15.60 18.94 -4.12
CA GLU A 158 -14.75 17.98 -3.45
C GLU A 158 -13.87 18.65 -2.39
N ILE A 159 -13.17 19.73 -2.76
CA ILE A 159 -12.34 20.53 -1.85
C ILE A 159 -13.16 21.04 -0.66
N ALA A 160 -14.35 21.56 -0.91
CA ALA A 160 -15.24 22.07 0.14
C ALA A 160 -15.66 21.02 1.17
N ARG A 161 -15.67 19.72 0.77
CA ARG A 161 -16.02 18.58 1.64
C ARG A 161 -14.80 18.05 2.37
N VAL A 162 -13.69 17.83 1.66
CA VAL A 162 -12.53 17.13 2.24
C VAL A 162 -11.71 18.03 3.15
N VAL A 163 -11.52 19.29 2.82
CA VAL A 163 -10.66 20.19 3.58
C VAL A 163 -11.10 20.35 5.04
N PRO A 164 -12.38 20.60 5.37
CA PRO A 164 -12.82 20.65 6.76
C PRO A 164 -12.63 19.35 7.54
N ALA A 165 -12.79 18.19 6.86
CA ALA A 165 -12.56 16.88 7.47
C ALA A 165 -11.07 16.64 7.73
N ILE A 166 -10.18 17.03 6.80
CA ILE A 166 -8.73 16.98 6.97
C ILE A 166 -8.31 17.83 8.17
N GLU A 167 -8.75 19.09 8.23
CA GLU A 167 -8.42 20.01 9.32
C GLU A 167 -8.82 19.46 10.67
N HIS A 168 -10.01 18.85 10.76
CA HIS A 168 -10.49 18.22 11.98
C HIS A 168 -9.62 17.03 12.38
N CYS A 169 -9.32 16.11 11.45
CA CYS A 169 -8.48 14.94 11.72
C CYS A 169 -7.06 15.34 12.13
N VAL A 170 -6.48 16.34 11.47
CA VAL A 170 -5.16 16.87 11.82
C VAL A 170 -5.16 17.50 13.21
N ALA A 171 -6.20 18.26 13.57
CA ALA A 171 -6.34 18.86 14.90
C ALA A 171 -6.42 17.81 16.02
N MET A 172 -6.95 16.61 15.74
CA MET A 172 -6.94 15.49 16.68
C MET A 172 -5.59 14.75 16.76
N GLY A 173 -4.63 15.10 15.90
CA GLY A 173 -3.34 14.42 15.79
C GLY A 173 -3.39 13.11 14.99
N ALA A 174 -4.43 12.90 14.18
CA ALA A 174 -4.50 11.76 13.27
C ALA A 174 -3.57 11.95 12.07
N ALA A 175 -3.00 10.85 11.57
CA ALA A 175 -2.41 10.83 10.23
C ALA A 175 -3.53 10.75 9.19
N VAL A 176 -3.42 11.52 8.12
CA VAL A 176 -4.46 11.63 7.09
C VAL A 176 -3.90 11.24 5.74
N SER A 177 -4.67 10.50 4.95
CA SER A 177 -4.55 10.36 3.50
C SER A 177 -5.82 10.91 2.83
N VAL A 178 -5.72 11.23 1.55
CA VAL A 178 -6.84 11.75 0.76
C VAL A 178 -6.95 10.91 -0.50
N ASP A 179 -8.14 10.34 -0.72
CA ASP A 179 -8.49 9.69 -1.98
C ASP A 179 -9.11 10.74 -2.91
N THR A 180 -8.37 11.10 -3.95
CA THR A 180 -8.75 12.12 -4.95
C THR A 180 -8.19 11.74 -6.31
N ARG A 181 -8.73 12.33 -7.37
CA ARG A 181 -8.24 12.15 -8.74
C ARG A 181 -6.96 12.89 -9.04
#